data_fa6a79c1d9574b0063de6600d40e514d
#
_entry.id   fa6a79c1d9574b0063de6600d40e514d
#
_cell.length_a   1.000
_cell.length_b   1.000
_cell.length_c   1.000
_cell.angle_alpha   90.00
_cell.angle_beta   90.00
_cell.angle_gamma   90.00
#
_symmetry.space_group_name_H-M   'P 1'
#
loop_
_entity.id
_entity.type
_entity.pdbx_description
1 polymer ?
#
loop_
_entity_poly.entity_id
_entity_poly.type
_entity_poly.pdbx_seq_one_letter_code
_entity_poly.pdbx_strand_id
1 'polypeptide(L)'
;GQCTNYPEPSTGQIDWNALYQANVSNTQTGGNAIYALYEDRVDDSQFTFNSILNSELNDNVVFNAALNYQRLKSENYAQVLDLFGAETYLDIDQFATDIDEAQNDLQNPNRLLGEGDTFKYNYNLSANILNAYAQAQFTYNTLDYYISGSYTNTQYQREGLYQHEAYKDNSFGKGEKLKFNGLGAKGGFTYKLTGKHL
;
A
#
# COMPACT_ATOMS: atom_id res chain seq x y z
N GLY A 1 -8.14 -1.36 -29.13
CA GLY A 1 -7.12 -2.02 -29.93
C GLY A 1 -6.76 -3.33 -29.26
N GLN A 2 -6.83 -4.40 -29.98
CA GLN A 2 -6.57 -5.75 -29.48
C GLN A 2 -5.07 -5.97 -29.31
N CYS A 3 -4.64 -6.44 -28.14
CA CYS A 3 -3.40 -7.19 -27.99
C CYS A 3 -3.47 -8.53 -28.75
N THR A 4 -3.87 -8.53 -30.03
CA THR A 4 -4.30 -9.74 -30.72
C THR A 4 -3.34 -10.21 -31.78
N ASN A 5 -2.16 -9.62 -31.89
CA ASN A 5 -1.16 -10.11 -32.82
C ASN A 5 0.21 -10.27 -32.17
N TYR A 6 0.26 -10.95 -31.03
CA TYR A 6 1.48 -11.70 -30.77
C TYR A 6 1.54 -12.80 -31.82
N PRO A 7 2.60 -12.89 -32.63
CA PRO A 7 2.84 -14.09 -33.41
C PRO A 7 3.06 -15.24 -32.42
N GLU A 8 1.99 -15.93 -32.06
CA GLU A 8 2.09 -17.12 -31.22
C GLU A 8 2.80 -18.18 -32.01
N PRO A 9 3.97 -18.64 -31.58
CA PRO A 9 4.53 -19.84 -32.13
C PRO A 9 3.54 -20.98 -31.90
N SER A 10 3.54 -21.96 -32.75
CA SER A 10 2.68 -23.17 -32.65
C SER A 10 2.77 -23.90 -31.29
N THR A 11 3.64 -23.46 -30.40
CA THR A 11 3.88 -23.97 -29.05
C THR A 11 3.09 -23.24 -27.96
N GLY A 12 2.37 -22.15 -28.26
CA GLY A 12 1.68 -21.30 -27.26
C GLY A 12 2.61 -20.47 -26.40
N GLN A 13 3.89 -20.34 -26.75
CA GLN A 13 4.87 -19.51 -26.05
C GLN A 13 5.07 -18.17 -26.76
N ILE A 14 5.49 -17.14 -26.00
CA ILE A 14 5.82 -15.82 -26.55
C ILE A 14 7.03 -15.94 -27.50
N ASP A 15 6.90 -15.41 -28.71
CA ASP A 15 8.03 -15.28 -29.64
C ASP A 15 8.84 -14.00 -29.31
N TRP A 16 9.81 -14.15 -28.43
CA TRP A 16 10.69 -13.06 -28.01
C TRP A 16 11.43 -12.42 -29.18
N ASN A 17 11.86 -13.21 -30.16
CA ASN A 17 12.56 -12.68 -31.33
C ASN A 17 11.68 -11.74 -32.16
N ALA A 18 10.39 -12.06 -32.31
CA ALA A 18 9.44 -11.19 -32.99
C ALA A 18 9.25 -9.86 -32.27
N LEU A 19 9.22 -9.85 -30.91
CA LEU A 19 9.15 -8.62 -30.11
C LEU A 19 10.39 -7.74 -30.31
N TYR A 20 11.59 -8.31 -30.20
CA TYR A 20 12.84 -7.61 -30.47
C TYR A 20 12.87 -7.03 -31.86
N GLN A 21 12.56 -7.82 -32.91
CA GLN A 21 12.56 -7.36 -34.29
C GLN A 21 11.58 -6.21 -34.52
N ALA A 22 10.38 -6.27 -33.92
CA ALA A 22 9.38 -5.21 -34.04
C ALA A 22 9.90 -3.89 -33.45
N ASN A 23 10.47 -3.92 -32.24
CA ASN A 23 10.99 -2.73 -31.58
C ASN A 23 12.22 -2.16 -32.34
N VAL A 24 13.19 -2.99 -32.66
CA VAL A 24 14.39 -2.56 -33.38
C VAL A 24 14.04 -1.97 -34.74
N SER A 25 13.14 -2.60 -35.50
CA SER A 25 12.70 -2.08 -36.81
C SER A 25 12.00 -0.72 -36.66
N ASN A 26 11.16 -0.54 -35.65
CA ASN A 26 10.49 0.73 -35.40
C ASN A 26 11.48 1.83 -35.01
N THR A 27 12.45 1.52 -34.16
CA THR A 27 13.49 2.46 -33.71
C THR A 27 14.37 2.90 -34.88
N GLN A 28 14.69 2.03 -35.83
CA GLN A 28 15.45 2.37 -37.04
C GLN A 28 14.73 3.40 -37.94
N THR A 29 13.40 3.48 -37.83
CA THR A 29 12.58 4.49 -38.54
C THR A 29 12.28 5.73 -37.69
N GLY A 30 12.93 5.88 -36.52
CA GLY A 30 12.78 7.01 -35.61
C GLY A 30 11.57 6.89 -34.64
N GLY A 31 10.98 5.69 -34.54
CA GLY A 31 9.90 5.41 -33.55
C GLY A 31 10.43 4.95 -32.20
N ASN A 32 9.52 4.85 -31.23
CA ASN A 32 9.77 4.32 -29.90
C ASN A 32 9.45 2.82 -29.84
N ALA A 33 9.74 2.16 -28.71
CA ALA A 33 9.34 0.77 -28.48
C ALA A 33 7.83 0.59 -28.70
N ILE A 34 7.44 -0.45 -29.42
CA ILE A 34 6.03 -0.88 -29.59
C ILE A 34 5.62 -1.75 -28.41
N TYR A 35 6.54 -2.59 -27.95
CA TYR A 35 6.36 -3.51 -26.83
C TYR A 35 7.31 -3.16 -25.70
N ALA A 36 6.82 -3.26 -24.48
CA ALA A 36 7.60 -3.13 -23.25
C ALA A 36 7.23 -4.26 -22.28
N LEU A 37 8.23 -4.82 -21.65
CA LEU A 37 8.03 -5.67 -20.48
C LEU A 37 8.01 -4.78 -19.25
N TYR A 38 7.02 -4.96 -18.39
CA TYR A 38 6.92 -4.21 -17.15
C TYR A 38 6.48 -5.10 -15.98
N GLU A 39 6.69 -4.62 -14.78
CA GLU A 39 6.14 -5.22 -13.57
C GLU A 39 5.28 -4.21 -12.80
N ASP A 40 4.22 -4.71 -12.17
CA ASP A 40 3.47 -3.97 -11.16
C ASP A 40 4.16 -4.19 -9.81
N ARG A 41 4.56 -3.08 -9.15
CA ARG A 41 5.30 -3.11 -7.89
C ARG A 41 4.49 -2.52 -6.75
N VAL A 42 4.64 -3.16 -5.58
CA VAL A 42 4.16 -2.67 -4.29
C VAL A 42 5.34 -2.77 -3.32
N ASP A 43 5.99 -1.65 -3.06
CA ASP A 43 7.15 -1.57 -2.18
C ASP A 43 6.72 -1.00 -0.83
N ASP A 44 6.67 -1.87 0.19
CA ASP A 44 6.21 -1.53 1.53
C ASP A 44 7.37 -1.24 2.47
N SER A 45 7.26 -0.13 3.20
CA SER A 45 8.15 0.22 4.31
C SER A 45 7.33 0.37 5.59
N GLN A 46 7.68 -0.42 6.60
CA GLN A 46 6.96 -0.43 7.88
C GLN A 46 7.90 -0.17 9.05
N PHE A 47 7.48 0.74 9.92
CA PHE A 47 8.09 0.96 11.23
C PHE A 47 7.06 0.58 12.30
N THR A 48 7.48 -0.21 13.29
CA THR A 48 6.65 -0.61 14.43
C THR A 48 7.41 -0.38 15.72
N PHE A 49 6.76 0.32 16.66
CA PHE A 49 7.24 0.51 18.03
C PHE A 49 6.23 -0.10 19.00
N ASN A 50 6.71 -0.95 19.90
CA ASN A 50 5.93 -1.57 20.97
C ASN A 50 6.56 -1.27 22.31
N SER A 51 5.73 -0.90 23.30
CA SER A 51 6.11 -0.77 24.69
C SER A 51 5.07 -1.46 25.57
N ILE A 52 5.54 -2.30 26.47
CA ILE A 52 4.69 -3.05 27.40
C ILE A 52 5.20 -2.78 28.81
N LEU A 53 4.27 -2.41 29.70
CA LEU A 53 4.50 -2.25 31.10
C LEU A 53 3.67 -3.30 31.86
N ASN A 54 4.32 -4.04 32.73
CA ASN A 54 3.68 -4.91 33.72
C ASN A 54 4.25 -4.55 35.09
N SER A 55 3.40 -4.19 36.04
CA SER A 55 3.83 -3.73 37.36
C SER A 55 2.88 -4.25 38.44
N GLU A 56 3.45 -4.91 39.42
CA GLU A 56 2.80 -5.24 40.69
C GLU A 56 2.90 -4.02 41.59
N LEU A 57 1.79 -3.27 41.72
CA LEU A 57 1.74 -2.06 42.54
C LEU A 57 1.76 -2.39 44.04
N ASN A 58 1.15 -3.51 44.39
CA ASN A 58 1.15 -4.13 45.74
C ASN A 58 0.63 -5.58 45.64
N ASP A 59 0.56 -6.31 46.76
CA ASP A 59 0.14 -7.72 46.80
C ASP A 59 -1.26 -7.99 46.20
N ASN A 60 -2.09 -6.98 46.10
CA ASN A 60 -3.47 -7.10 45.61
C ASN A 60 -3.71 -6.47 44.25
N VAL A 61 -2.77 -5.69 43.68
CA VAL A 61 -3.00 -4.87 42.48
C VAL A 61 -1.89 -5.05 41.46
N VAL A 62 -2.28 -5.53 40.27
CA VAL A 62 -1.41 -5.63 39.12
C VAL A 62 -1.89 -4.62 38.04
N PHE A 63 -0.98 -3.83 37.55
CA PHE A 63 -1.23 -2.87 36.47
C PHE A 63 -0.49 -3.29 35.21
N ASN A 64 -1.20 -3.33 34.09
CA ASN A 64 -0.66 -3.63 32.77
C ASN A 64 -0.98 -2.46 31.84
N ALA A 65 0.00 -2.04 31.05
CA ALA A 65 -0.22 -1.08 29.97
C ALA A 65 0.57 -1.48 28.73
N ALA A 66 0.06 -1.13 27.57
CA ALA A 66 0.74 -1.34 26.31
C ALA A 66 0.52 -0.15 25.39
N LEU A 67 1.56 0.21 24.67
CA LEU A 67 1.53 1.19 23.60
C LEU A 67 2.12 0.56 22.35
N ASN A 68 1.37 0.60 21.25
CA ASN A 68 1.81 0.18 19.93
C ASN A 68 1.69 1.36 18.97
N TYR A 69 2.75 1.69 18.26
CA TYR A 69 2.74 2.63 17.16
C TYR A 69 3.26 1.97 15.90
N GLN A 70 2.52 2.12 14.82
CA GLN A 70 2.84 1.52 13.53
C GLN A 70 2.71 2.59 12.44
N ARG A 71 3.72 2.68 11.58
CA ARG A 71 3.71 3.51 10.39
C ARG A 71 4.03 2.65 9.19
N LEU A 72 3.12 2.63 8.23
CA LEU A 72 3.27 1.97 6.94
C LEU A 72 3.34 3.03 5.83
N LYS A 73 4.25 2.86 4.88
CA LYS A 73 4.26 3.53 3.58
C LYS A 73 4.32 2.45 2.51
N SER A 74 3.37 2.45 1.60
CA SER A 74 3.28 1.56 0.46
C SER A 74 3.42 2.38 -0.81
N GLU A 75 4.44 2.11 -1.61
CA GLU A 75 4.67 2.72 -2.91
C GLU A 75 4.14 1.79 -4.00
N ASN A 76 3.22 2.29 -4.81
CA ASN A 76 2.50 1.51 -5.81
C ASN A 76 2.73 2.11 -7.18
N TYR A 77 3.39 1.38 -8.07
CA TYR A 77 3.75 1.84 -9.41
C TYR A 77 3.99 0.68 -10.37
N ALA A 78 3.92 0.95 -11.66
CA ALA A 78 4.45 0.05 -12.66
C ALA A 78 5.86 0.51 -13.04
N GLN A 79 6.74 -0.42 -13.37
CA GLN A 79 8.14 -0.15 -13.78
C GLN A 79 8.47 -0.88 -15.07
N VAL A 80 9.10 -0.18 -16.02
CA VAL A 80 9.60 -0.77 -17.26
C VAL A 80 10.82 -1.64 -16.94
N LEU A 81 10.79 -2.89 -17.35
CA LEU A 81 11.89 -3.85 -17.16
C LEU A 81 12.77 -4.01 -18.40
N ASP A 82 12.14 -4.10 -19.58
CA ASP A 82 12.87 -4.38 -20.83
C ASP A 82 12.10 -3.74 -22.00
N LEU A 83 12.82 -3.08 -22.87
CA LEU A 83 12.31 -2.44 -24.09
C LEU A 83 12.66 -3.23 -25.35
N PHE A 84 13.13 -4.46 -25.22
CA PHE A 84 13.44 -5.38 -26.31
C PHE A 84 14.31 -4.74 -27.40
N GLY A 85 15.40 -4.06 -26.96
CA GLY A 85 16.37 -3.45 -27.84
C GLY A 85 16.01 -2.05 -28.38
N ALA A 86 14.91 -1.45 -27.94
CA ALA A 86 14.63 -0.03 -28.14
C ALA A 86 15.17 0.81 -26.97
N GLU A 87 15.38 2.10 -27.21
CA GLU A 87 15.90 3.02 -26.19
C GLU A 87 14.78 3.66 -25.34
N THR A 88 13.61 3.88 -25.94
CA THR A 88 12.51 4.61 -25.31
C THR A 88 11.16 3.99 -25.60
N TYR A 89 10.23 4.17 -24.65
CA TYR A 89 8.81 3.83 -24.75
C TYR A 89 7.96 5.08 -24.47
N LEU A 90 6.90 5.31 -25.23
CA LEU A 90 6.00 6.44 -25.02
C LEU A 90 4.95 6.09 -23.97
N ASP A 91 4.92 6.86 -22.87
CA ASP A 91 4.04 6.63 -21.69
C ASP A 91 2.63 7.15 -21.94
N ILE A 92 1.88 6.42 -22.75
CA ILE A 92 0.48 6.74 -23.06
C ILE A 92 -0.39 5.47 -22.99
N ASP A 93 -1.67 5.66 -22.70
CA ASP A 93 -2.68 4.63 -22.93
C ASP A 93 -3.07 4.60 -24.42
N GLN A 94 -2.61 3.59 -25.12
CA GLN A 94 -2.87 3.39 -26.55
C GLN A 94 -4.34 3.06 -26.87
N PHE A 95 -5.18 2.82 -25.86
CA PHE A 95 -6.59 2.49 -26.01
C PHE A 95 -7.51 3.69 -25.82
N ALA A 96 -6.98 4.82 -25.31
CA ALA A 96 -7.72 6.03 -25.15
C ALA A 96 -8.12 6.64 -26.50
N THR A 97 -9.27 7.30 -26.53
CA THR A 97 -9.80 7.95 -27.72
C THR A 97 -9.50 9.45 -27.78
N ASP A 98 -9.21 10.02 -26.62
CA ASP A 98 -8.84 11.42 -26.46
C ASP A 98 -7.36 11.57 -26.10
N ILE A 99 -6.73 12.66 -26.52
CA ILE A 99 -5.29 12.88 -26.34
C ILE A 99 -4.92 13.13 -24.88
N ASP A 100 -5.79 13.78 -24.12
CA ASP A 100 -5.56 14.04 -22.69
C ASP A 100 -5.87 12.79 -21.86
N GLU A 101 -6.88 12.00 -22.23
CA GLU A 101 -7.16 10.70 -21.64
C GLU A 101 -6.03 9.68 -21.88
N ALA A 102 -5.32 9.82 -23.00
CA ALA A 102 -4.19 8.96 -23.33
C ALA A 102 -2.99 9.19 -22.41
N GLN A 103 -2.86 10.37 -21.79
CA GLN A 103 -1.73 10.67 -20.93
C GLN A 103 -1.83 9.94 -19.58
N ASN A 104 -0.86 9.10 -19.26
CA ASN A 104 -0.77 8.47 -17.94
C ASN A 104 -0.41 9.49 -16.85
N ASP A 105 0.30 10.57 -17.23
CA ASP A 105 0.59 11.69 -16.35
C ASP A 105 0.45 13.03 -17.09
N LEU A 106 -0.62 13.76 -16.81
CA LEU A 106 -0.87 15.10 -17.38
C LEU A 106 0.17 16.15 -16.98
N GLN A 107 0.92 15.92 -15.90
CA GLN A 107 2.02 16.82 -15.49
C GLN A 107 3.24 16.67 -16.41
N ASN A 108 3.40 15.51 -17.06
CA ASN A 108 4.49 15.19 -17.96
C ASN A 108 3.95 14.51 -19.24
N PRO A 109 3.20 15.26 -20.09
CA PRO A 109 2.59 14.66 -21.28
C PRO A 109 3.64 14.16 -22.29
N ASN A 110 3.31 13.08 -22.97
CA ASN A 110 4.15 12.41 -23.98
C ASN A 110 5.55 12.04 -23.46
N ARG A 111 5.64 11.66 -22.18
CA ARG A 111 6.89 11.28 -21.55
C ARG A 111 7.49 10.05 -22.26
N LEU A 112 8.78 10.11 -22.56
CA LEU A 112 9.57 8.99 -23.05
C LEU A 112 10.26 8.31 -21.86
N LEU A 113 10.11 6.99 -21.77
CA LEU A 113 10.63 6.17 -20.68
C LEU A 113 11.73 5.26 -21.17
N GLY A 114 12.74 5.09 -20.33
CA GLY A 114 13.75 4.04 -20.45
C GLY A 114 13.46 2.87 -19.51
N GLU A 115 14.35 1.87 -19.54
CA GLU A 115 14.33 0.77 -18.58
C GLU A 115 14.57 1.29 -17.15
N GLY A 116 13.80 0.80 -16.21
CA GLY A 116 13.83 1.23 -14.80
C GLY A 116 12.91 2.42 -14.47
N ASP A 117 12.35 3.10 -15.47
CA ASP A 117 11.43 4.20 -15.24
C ASP A 117 10.04 3.72 -14.78
N THR A 118 9.39 4.53 -13.95
CA THR A 118 7.98 4.30 -13.56
C THR A 118 7.05 4.71 -14.69
N PHE A 119 5.99 3.93 -14.90
CA PHE A 119 5.07 4.17 -15.99
C PHE A 119 3.62 3.86 -15.60
N LYS A 120 2.64 4.29 -16.40
CA LYS A 120 1.23 3.98 -16.30
C LYS A 120 0.55 4.55 -15.04
N TYR A 121 1.03 4.24 -13.84
CA TYR A 121 0.54 4.78 -12.58
C TYR A 121 1.64 4.89 -11.54
N ASN A 122 1.51 5.85 -10.63
CA ASN A 122 2.40 6.02 -9.49
C ASN A 122 1.66 6.72 -8.34
N TYR A 123 1.55 6.04 -7.20
CA TYR A 123 0.95 6.61 -5.99
C TYR A 123 1.46 5.95 -4.72
N ASN A 124 1.42 6.69 -3.62
CA ASN A 124 1.75 6.23 -2.29
C ASN A 124 0.48 6.07 -1.44
N LEU A 125 0.45 5.02 -0.63
CA LEU A 125 -0.49 4.88 0.48
C LEU A 125 0.28 4.97 1.79
N SER A 126 -0.24 5.70 2.76
CA SER A 126 0.33 5.76 4.10
C SER A 126 -0.72 5.45 5.16
N ALA A 127 -0.31 4.69 6.18
CA ALA A 127 -1.12 4.39 7.35
C ALA A 127 -0.30 4.66 8.62
N ASN A 128 -0.93 5.34 9.59
CA ASN A 128 -0.38 5.50 10.93
C ASN A 128 -1.41 4.96 11.91
N ILE A 129 -0.99 4.05 12.77
CA ILE A 129 -1.84 3.37 13.74
C ILE A 129 -1.21 3.52 15.11
N LEU A 130 -1.99 4.08 16.04
CA LEU A 130 -1.63 4.17 17.45
C LEU A 130 -2.65 3.38 18.26
N ASN A 131 -2.18 2.40 19.02
CA ASN A 131 -2.98 1.64 19.96
C ASN A 131 -2.41 1.85 21.36
N ALA A 132 -3.27 2.22 22.31
CA ALA A 132 -2.96 2.29 23.73
C ALA A 132 -3.94 1.42 24.52
N TYR A 133 -3.43 0.74 25.52
CA TYR A 133 -4.20 -0.14 26.39
C TYR A 133 -3.70 0.00 27.82
N ALA A 134 -4.62 -0.02 28.76
CA ALA A 134 -4.31 -0.10 30.18
C ALA A 134 -5.33 -0.98 30.91
N GLN A 135 -4.86 -1.74 31.88
CA GLN A 135 -5.68 -2.62 32.73
C GLN A 135 -5.16 -2.59 34.17
N ALA A 136 -6.07 -2.49 35.12
CA ALA A 136 -5.81 -2.78 36.52
C ALA A 136 -6.58 -4.03 36.93
N GLN A 137 -5.89 -4.96 37.54
CA GLN A 137 -6.44 -6.19 38.09
C GLN A 137 -6.28 -6.15 39.63
N PHE A 138 -7.34 -6.48 40.32
CA PHE A 138 -7.46 -6.45 41.79
C PHE A 138 -7.80 -7.85 42.31
N THR A 139 -7.01 -8.35 43.24
CA THR A 139 -7.16 -9.70 43.80
C THR A 139 -7.30 -9.61 45.32
N TYR A 140 -8.47 -9.93 45.82
CA TYR A 140 -8.77 -9.96 47.25
C TYR A 140 -9.27 -11.35 47.69
N ASN A 141 -9.38 -11.59 48.99
CA ASN A 141 -9.75 -12.91 49.54
C ASN A 141 -11.08 -13.42 48.97
N THR A 142 -12.08 -12.57 48.83
CA THR A 142 -13.46 -12.92 48.41
C THR A 142 -13.86 -12.39 47.05
N LEU A 143 -13.11 -11.44 46.50
CA LEU A 143 -13.47 -10.77 45.25
C LEU A 143 -12.23 -10.48 44.40
N ASP A 144 -12.23 -10.98 43.18
CA ASP A 144 -11.29 -10.55 42.13
C ASP A 144 -12.04 -9.73 41.10
N TYR A 145 -11.45 -8.64 40.62
CA TYR A 145 -12.04 -7.86 39.55
C TYR A 145 -10.97 -7.18 38.73
N TYR A 146 -11.31 -6.83 37.51
CA TYR A 146 -10.46 -6.02 36.65
C TYR A 146 -11.24 -4.95 35.92
N ILE A 147 -10.55 -3.90 35.55
CA ILE A 147 -11.03 -2.84 34.65
C ILE A 147 -9.94 -2.58 33.60
N SER A 148 -10.35 -2.43 32.37
CA SER A 148 -9.43 -2.07 31.28
C SER A 148 -10.03 -1.06 30.34
N GLY A 149 -9.15 -0.26 29.73
CA GLY A 149 -9.47 0.70 28.69
C GLY A 149 -8.53 0.54 27.51
N SER A 150 -9.01 0.82 26.32
CA SER A 150 -8.20 0.86 25.11
C SER A 150 -8.57 2.07 24.27
N TYR A 151 -7.58 2.59 23.57
CA TYR A 151 -7.71 3.66 22.58
C TYR A 151 -6.97 3.27 21.31
N THR A 152 -7.62 3.44 20.16
CA THR A 152 -7.02 3.25 18.84
C THR A 152 -7.23 4.51 18.02
N ASN A 153 -6.16 5.01 17.40
CA ASN A 153 -6.22 6.04 16.37
C ASN A 153 -5.59 5.50 15.10
N THR A 154 -6.36 5.50 14.02
CA THR A 154 -5.88 5.06 12.70
C THR A 154 -6.05 6.19 11.71
N GLN A 155 -5.01 6.46 10.95
CA GLN A 155 -4.97 7.50 9.93
C GLN A 155 -4.50 6.91 8.62
N TYR A 156 -5.21 7.19 7.53
CA TYR A 156 -4.86 6.81 6.17
C TYR A 156 -4.74 8.04 5.28
N GLN A 157 -3.80 8.02 4.34
CA GLN A 157 -3.69 9.05 3.32
C GLN A 157 -3.14 8.44 2.04
N ARG A 158 -3.74 8.81 0.89
CA ARG A 158 -3.20 8.56 -0.44
C ARG A 158 -2.46 9.81 -0.94
N GLU A 159 -1.36 9.61 -1.66
CA GLU A 159 -0.64 10.64 -2.39
C GLU A 159 -0.44 10.16 -3.83
N GLY A 160 -1.10 10.80 -4.77
CA GLY A 160 -0.91 10.55 -6.20
C GLY A 160 0.32 11.28 -6.71
N LEU A 161 1.17 10.59 -7.44
CA LEU A 161 2.37 11.15 -8.06
C LEU A 161 2.16 11.43 -9.55
N TYR A 162 1.13 10.84 -10.15
CA TYR A 162 0.67 11.07 -11.52
C TYR A 162 -0.73 11.67 -11.53
N GLN A 163 -0.99 12.57 -12.49
CA GLN A 163 -2.30 13.15 -12.72
C GLN A 163 -2.97 12.50 -13.92
N HIS A 164 -4.17 11.94 -13.71
CA HIS A 164 -4.95 11.28 -14.75
C HIS A 164 -6.18 12.11 -15.11
N GLU A 165 -6.53 12.26 -16.41
CA GLU A 165 -7.64 13.11 -16.86
C GLU A 165 -8.98 12.69 -16.25
N ALA A 166 -9.32 11.39 -16.22
CA ALA A 166 -10.56 10.90 -15.63
C ALA A 166 -10.74 11.27 -14.15
N TYR A 167 -9.66 11.63 -13.45
CA TYR A 167 -9.63 11.99 -12.03
C TYR A 167 -8.75 13.22 -11.79
N LYS A 168 -8.80 14.21 -12.69
CA LYS A 168 -7.93 15.38 -12.74
C LYS A 168 -7.85 16.14 -11.42
N ASP A 169 -8.97 16.26 -10.70
CA ASP A 169 -9.07 17.06 -9.49
C ASP A 169 -8.54 16.34 -8.23
N ASN A 170 -8.38 15.01 -8.25
CA ASN A 170 -8.07 14.23 -7.07
C ASN A 170 -7.06 13.09 -7.27
N SER A 171 -6.53 12.89 -8.48
CA SER A 171 -5.53 11.86 -8.76
C SER A 171 -4.12 12.27 -8.35
N PHE A 172 -3.79 13.57 -8.39
CA PHE A 172 -2.46 14.13 -8.11
C PHE A 172 -2.39 14.79 -6.74
N GLY A 173 -1.24 14.62 -6.06
CA GLY A 173 -0.98 15.21 -4.75
C GLY A 173 -1.58 14.43 -3.59
N LYS A 174 -1.60 15.06 -2.41
CA LYS A 174 -2.10 14.44 -1.17
C LYS A 174 -3.61 14.56 -1.09
N GLY A 175 -4.27 13.41 -1.07
CA GLY A 175 -5.68 13.32 -0.80
C GLY A 175 -6.04 13.62 0.67
N GLU A 176 -7.31 13.59 0.98
CA GLU A 176 -7.81 13.80 2.34
C GLU A 176 -7.22 12.76 3.31
N LYS A 177 -6.85 13.23 4.50
CA LYS A 177 -6.40 12.36 5.58
C LYS A 177 -7.61 11.81 6.34
N LEU A 178 -7.92 10.56 6.13
CA LEU A 178 -8.96 9.85 6.85
C LEU A 178 -8.47 9.48 8.25
N LYS A 179 -9.28 9.79 9.29
CA LYS A 179 -8.95 9.52 10.69
C LYS A 179 -10.08 8.77 11.37
N PHE A 180 -9.73 7.70 12.05
CA PHE A 180 -10.65 6.86 12.79
C PHE A 180 -10.16 6.74 14.24
N ASN A 181 -11.08 6.93 15.19
CA ASN A 181 -10.81 6.78 16.61
C ASN A 181 -11.71 5.70 17.18
N GLY A 182 -11.14 4.81 17.96
CA GLY A 182 -11.85 3.76 18.69
C GLY A 182 -11.56 3.86 20.17
N LEU A 183 -12.59 3.69 20.98
CA LEU A 183 -12.49 3.54 22.43
C LEU A 183 -13.07 2.20 22.83
N GLY A 184 -12.42 1.51 23.74
CA GLY A 184 -12.89 0.27 24.33
C GLY A 184 -12.78 0.30 25.83
N ALA A 185 -13.76 -0.29 26.51
CA ALA A 185 -13.74 -0.52 27.94
C ALA A 185 -14.19 -1.96 28.23
N LYS A 186 -13.51 -2.62 29.16
CA LYS A 186 -13.88 -3.96 29.64
C LYS A 186 -13.71 -4.01 31.15
N GLY A 187 -14.54 -4.79 31.79
CA GLY A 187 -14.45 -5.09 33.23
C GLY A 187 -15.07 -6.45 33.51
N GLY A 188 -14.65 -7.07 34.59
CA GLY A 188 -15.19 -8.34 35.02
C GLY A 188 -14.88 -8.54 36.49
N PHE A 189 -15.64 -9.42 37.14
CA PHE A 189 -15.40 -9.78 38.53
C PHE A 189 -15.72 -11.25 38.79
N THR A 190 -15.06 -11.81 39.79
CA THR A 190 -15.30 -13.16 40.33
C THR A 190 -15.49 -13.05 41.82
N TYR A 191 -16.62 -13.53 42.33
CA TYR A 191 -16.91 -13.62 43.76
C TYR A 191 -16.67 -15.06 44.25
N LYS A 192 -15.78 -15.22 45.23
CA LYS A 192 -15.37 -16.52 45.76
C LYS A 192 -16.28 -16.88 46.97
N LEU A 193 -17.23 -17.77 46.78
CA LEU A 193 -18.18 -18.18 47.83
C LEU A 193 -17.51 -19.00 48.92
N THR A 194 -16.56 -19.86 48.57
CA THR A 194 -15.75 -20.65 49.54
C THR A 194 -14.36 -20.90 48.89
N GLY A 195 -13.34 -21.23 49.67
CA GLY A 195 -12.00 -21.57 49.17
C GLY A 195 -11.95 -22.85 48.32
N LYS A 196 -13.07 -23.55 48.11
CA LYS A 196 -13.16 -24.79 47.32
C LYS A 196 -14.05 -24.69 46.07
N HIS A 197 -14.82 -23.62 45.92
CA HIS A 197 -15.72 -23.41 44.77
C HIS A 197 -15.57 -21.97 44.23
N LEU A 198 -15.20 -21.89 42.97
CA LEU A 198 -15.21 -20.67 42.16
C LEU A 198 -16.53 -20.54 41.44
#